data_e5e519f2831c97a6895afad8c0124520
#
_entry.id   e5e519f2831c97a6895afad8c0124520
#
_cell.length_a   1.000
_cell.length_b   1.000
_cell.length_c   1.000
_cell.angle_alpha   90.00
_cell.angle_beta   90.00
_cell.angle_gamma   90.00
#
_symmetry.space_group_name_H-M   'P 1'
#
loop_
_entity.id
_entity.type
_entity.pdbx_description
1 polymer ?
#
loop_
_entity_poly.entity_id
_entity_poly.type
_entity_poly.pdbx_seq_one_letter_code
_entity_poly.pdbx_strand_id
1 'polypeptide(L)'
;MTLQEHFGSITDLRQQHKIEHKLIDIIVLSIIAVICGATEYKEIEIFGKSKQFFLKQFLSLPNGIPSHDTIERVIIAINPKEFHQCFINWVKSLSKSTGGELIAMDGKTSRGSYDTYKKQLPIHLVNAWSTLNGVVLGQYKVDDKSNEITALPKLLSMLQVEGCIISIDAMGCQKEIAKQIIDAKADYILALKGNQKTLQEEAVHLFTHASGQNTDEIVEKNGGRIETRKCTVLTELNLLDERKNWTDLNSVIRIESTREVADKKTTETRYYISSLTKTAKEFNQLIRSHWQVENNLHWQLDVTFSEDASRKRKGNSSENFSLITKTALNFLKTNTSDKLSMANKRYKAALDEEYLMQILNSSCV
;
A
#
# COMPACT_ATOMS: atom_id res chain seq x y z
N MET A 1 20.31 10.05 -4.50
CA MET A 1 20.16 9.15 -5.68
C MET A 1 18.97 9.59 -6.52
N THR A 2 19.13 9.68 -7.82
CA THR A 2 18.06 10.08 -8.77
C THR A 2 17.16 8.88 -9.12
N LEU A 3 15.98 9.13 -9.69
CA LEU A 3 15.15 8.05 -10.24
C LEU A 3 15.91 7.19 -11.27
N GLN A 4 16.76 7.82 -12.08
CA GLN A 4 17.56 7.11 -13.07
C GLN A 4 18.52 6.10 -12.43
N GLU A 5 19.12 6.43 -11.29
CA GLU A 5 20.04 5.53 -10.58
C GLU A 5 19.29 4.33 -9.97
N HIS A 6 18.06 4.54 -9.46
CA HIS A 6 17.26 3.46 -8.85
C HIS A 6 16.65 2.53 -9.90
N PHE A 7 16.14 3.06 -11.02
CA PHE A 7 15.44 2.28 -12.04
C PHE A 7 16.29 1.93 -13.26
N GLY A 8 17.54 2.40 -13.32
CA GLY A 8 18.45 2.17 -14.45
C GLY A 8 18.96 0.74 -14.57
N SER A 9 18.81 -0.10 -13.53
CA SER A 9 19.23 -1.51 -13.55
C SER A 9 18.21 -2.45 -14.18
N ILE A 10 17.02 -1.96 -14.57
CA ILE A 10 16.00 -2.76 -15.23
C ILE A 10 16.48 -3.21 -16.59
N THR A 11 16.39 -4.52 -16.86
CA THR A 11 16.81 -5.11 -18.13
C THR A 11 15.89 -4.67 -19.26
N ASP A 12 16.47 -4.09 -20.32
CA ASP A 12 15.74 -3.76 -21.55
C ASP A 12 15.71 -4.99 -22.48
N LEU A 13 14.56 -5.63 -22.56
CA LEU A 13 14.35 -6.85 -23.36
C LEU A 13 14.19 -6.57 -24.87
N ARG A 14 14.22 -5.31 -25.30
CA ARG A 14 14.10 -4.93 -26.71
C ARG A 14 15.38 -5.22 -27.49
N GLN A 15 15.24 -5.48 -28.79
CA GLN A 15 16.39 -5.66 -29.68
C GLN A 15 17.16 -4.34 -29.78
N GLN A 16 18.45 -4.31 -29.44
CA GLN A 16 19.26 -3.09 -29.34
C GLN A 16 19.18 -2.18 -30.57
N HIS A 17 19.22 -2.78 -31.77
CA HIS A 17 19.18 -2.00 -33.03
C HIS A 17 17.82 -1.37 -33.36
N LYS A 18 16.77 -1.69 -32.55
CA LYS A 18 15.41 -1.11 -32.66
C LYS A 18 15.07 -0.15 -31.53
N ILE A 19 16.02 0.14 -30.63
CA ILE A 19 15.81 1.04 -29.50
C ILE A 19 16.04 2.48 -29.97
N GLU A 20 14.96 3.21 -30.18
CA GLU A 20 14.99 4.65 -30.46
C GLU A 20 14.92 5.49 -29.18
N HIS A 21 14.27 4.98 -28.14
CA HIS A 21 14.06 5.66 -26.86
C HIS A 21 14.59 4.80 -25.72
N LYS A 22 15.39 5.35 -24.83
CA LYS A 22 15.94 4.63 -23.67
C LYS A 22 14.82 4.16 -22.73
N LEU A 23 14.97 2.95 -22.18
CA LEU A 23 14.00 2.39 -21.22
C LEU A 23 13.81 3.33 -20.03
N ILE A 24 14.91 3.81 -19.46
CA ILE A 24 14.86 4.68 -18.27
C ILE A 24 14.15 6.02 -18.56
N ASP A 25 14.33 6.60 -19.74
CA ASP A 25 13.65 7.83 -20.13
C ASP A 25 12.12 7.62 -20.19
N ILE A 26 11.69 6.45 -20.71
CA ILE A 26 10.25 6.10 -20.75
C ILE A 26 9.67 5.90 -19.35
N ILE A 27 10.38 5.22 -18.46
CA ILE A 27 9.94 4.99 -17.08
C ILE A 27 9.82 6.33 -16.35
N VAL A 28 10.86 7.16 -16.37
CA VAL A 28 10.86 8.44 -15.65
C VAL A 28 9.85 9.41 -16.25
N LEU A 29 9.72 9.49 -17.58
CA LEU A 29 8.66 10.26 -18.24
C LEU A 29 7.28 9.83 -17.77
N SER A 30 7.04 8.51 -17.68
CA SER A 30 5.74 7.98 -17.24
C SER A 30 5.43 8.35 -15.79
N ILE A 31 6.41 8.24 -14.89
CA ILE A 31 6.26 8.62 -13.48
C ILE A 31 5.92 10.11 -13.37
N ILE A 32 6.67 10.98 -14.05
CA ILE A 32 6.45 12.43 -14.00
C ILE A 32 5.10 12.81 -14.60
N ALA A 33 4.72 12.22 -15.73
CA ALA A 33 3.42 12.46 -16.34
C ALA A 33 2.27 12.04 -15.40
N VAL A 34 2.40 10.91 -14.69
CA VAL A 34 1.41 10.46 -13.71
C VAL A 34 1.36 11.38 -12.49
N ILE A 35 2.49 11.92 -12.02
CA ILE A 35 2.50 12.99 -11.00
C ILE A 35 1.67 14.19 -11.49
N CYS A 36 1.80 14.58 -12.76
CA CYS A 36 1.12 15.71 -13.37
C CYS A 36 -0.31 15.43 -13.87
N GLY A 37 -0.88 14.26 -13.57
CA GLY A 37 -2.29 14.00 -13.87
C GLY A 37 -2.55 12.92 -14.91
N ALA A 38 -1.56 12.46 -15.68
CA ALA A 38 -1.75 11.42 -16.68
C ALA A 38 -2.23 10.10 -16.04
N THR A 39 -3.18 9.44 -16.68
CA THR A 39 -3.75 8.14 -16.31
C THR A 39 -3.65 7.13 -17.45
N GLU A 40 -3.46 7.60 -18.69
CA GLU A 40 -3.41 6.79 -19.90
C GLU A 40 -2.10 7.03 -20.68
N TYR A 41 -1.67 6.04 -21.47
CA TYR A 41 -0.44 6.14 -22.28
C TYR A 41 -0.46 7.34 -23.26
N LYS A 42 -1.64 7.65 -23.80
CA LYS A 42 -1.81 8.81 -24.69
C LYS A 42 -1.58 10.13 -23.97
N GLU A 43 -2.00 10.21 -22.71
CA GLU A 43 -1.79 11.41 -21.88
C GLU A 43 -0.32 11.58 -21.51
N ILE A 44 0.44 10.47 -21.31
CA ILE A 44 1.90 10.51 -21.12
C ILE A 44 2.59 11.08 -22.36
N GLU A 45 2.20 10.65 -23.57
CA GLU A 45 2.72 11.21 -24.83
C GLU A 45 2.42 12.71 -24.95
N ILE A 46 1.17 13.11 -24.66
CA ILE A 46 0.74 14.52 -24.72
C ILE A 46 1.55 15.36 -23.73
N PHE A 47 1.65 14.91 -22.48
CA PHE A 47 2.45 15.58 -21.44
C PHE A 47 3.90 15.73 -21.89
N GLY A 48 4.51 14.64 -22.33
CA GLY A 48 5.89 14.63 -22.78
C GLY A 48 6.16 15.66 -23.91
N LYS A 49 5.27 15.72 -24.91
CA LYS A 49 5.36 16.69 -26.01
C LYS A 49 5.20 18.13 -25.51
N SER A 50 4.27 18.37 -24.60
CA SER A 50 4.01 19.70 -24.04
C SER A 50 5.15 20.20 -23.14
N LYS A 51 5.82 19.28 -22.44
CA LYS A 51 6.91 19.58 -21.48
C LYS A 51 8.30 19.14 -21.98
N GLN A 52 8.48 18.91 -23.28
CA GLN A 52 9.70 18.34 -23.84
C GLN A 52 10.96 19.16 -23.49
N PHE A 53 10.86 20.49 -23.49
CA PHE A 53 11.98 21.37 -23.17
C PHE A 53 12.41 21.21 -21.70
N PHE A 54 11.46 21.18 -20.79
CA PHE A 54 11.71 20.93 -19.37
C PHE A 54 12.30 19.53 -19.13
N LEU A 55 11.74 18.49 -19.74
CA LEU A 55 12.17 17.10 -19.58
C LEU A 55 13.60 16.88 -20.09
N LYS A 56 14.03 17.57 -21.14
CA LYS A 56 15.40 17.50 -21.68
C LYS A 56 16.49 18.02 -20.73
N GLN A 57 16.13 18.70 -19.65
CA GLN A 57 17.09 19.12 -18.63
C GLN A 57 17.68 17.93 -17.86
N PHE A 58 16.96 16.79 -17.79
CA PHE A 58 17.37 15.61 -17.03
C PHE A 58 17.12 14.26 -17.73
N LEU A 59 16.37 14.22 -18.85
CA LEU A 59 16.22 13.04 -19.69
C LEU A 59 16.98 13.22 -21.01
N SER A 60 17.56 12.13 -21.51
CA SER A 60 18.32 12.18 -22.76
C SER A 60 17.46 12.49 -23.98
N LEU A 61 16.32 11.82 -24.11
CA LEU A 61 15.33 11.96 -25.20
C LEU A 61 15.95 12.19 -26.59
N PRO A 62 16.87 11.34 -27.06
CA PRO A 62 17.66 11.59 -28.31
C PRO A 62 16.77 11.71 -29.54
N ASN A 63 15.66 10.97 -29.59
CA ASN A 63 14.67 10.95 -30.67
C ASN A 63 13.35 11.61 -30.28
N GLY A 64 13.39 12.53 -29.30
CA GLY A 64 12.20 13.21 -28.78
C GLY A 64 11.33 12.33 -27.89
N ILE A 65 10.04 12.59 -27.87
CA ILE A 65 9.09 11.90 -27.00
C ILE A 65 8.56 10.64 -27.71
N PRO A 66 8.57 9.46 -27.04
CA PRO A 66 8.01 8.23 -27.59
C PRO A 66 6.49 8.35 -27.79
N SER A 67 5.97 7.68 -28.83
CA SER A 67 4.52 7.56 -29.05
C SER A 67 3.88 6.72 -27.92
N HIS A 68 2.58 6.90 -27.70
CA HIS A 68 1.83 6.13 -26.72
C HIS A 68 1.91 4.62 -26.96
N ASP A 69 1.97 4.17 -28.23
CA ASP A 69 2.16 2.75 -28.57
C ASP A 69 3.54 2.23 -28.13
N THR A 70 4.57 3.07 -28.24
CA THR A 70 5.92 2.73 -27.78
C THR A 70 5.95 2.65 -26.26
N ILE A 71 5.33 3.62 -25.57
CA ILE A 71 5.21 3.62 -24.10
C ILE A 71 4.47 2.38 -23.64
N GLU A 72 3.31 2.05 -24.24
CA GLU A 72 2.53 0.85 -23.91
C GLU A 72 3.37 -0.42 -24.08
N ARG A 73 4.00 -0.61 -25.24
CA ARG A 73 4.81 -1.80 -25.53
C ARG A 73 5.96 -1.98 -24.53
N VAL A 74 6.61 -0.87 -24.17
CA VAL A 74 7.71 -0.91 -23.19
C VAL A 74 7.22 -1.29 -21.82
N ILE A 75 6.16 -0.64 -21.32
CA ILE A 75 5.62 -0.94 -19.98
C ILE A 75 5.09 -2.38 -19.89
N ILE A 76 4.49 -2.93 -20.95
CA ILE A 76 4.10 -4.33 -21.03
C ILE A 76 5.32 -5.27 -20.92
N ALA A 77 6.44 -4.91 -21.53
CA ALA A 77 7.63 -5.75 -21.63
C ALA A 77 8.51 -5.73 -20.38
N ILE A 78 8.42 -4.70 -19.53
CA ILE A 78 9.21 -4.63 -18.29
C ILE A 78 8.94 -5.87 -17.42
N ASN A 79 10.02 -6.47 -16.89
CA ASN A 79 9.92 -7.54 -15.92
C ASN A 79 9.36 -6.99 -14.59
N PRO A 80 8.18 -7.44 -14.13
CA PRO A 80 7.58 -6.90 -12.91
C PRO A 80 8.44 -7.10 -11.66
N LYS A 81 9.19 -8.21 -11.57
CA LYS A 81 10.05 -8.50 -10.42
C LYS A 81 11.23 -7.53 -10.34
N GLU A 82 11.88 -7.25 -11.47
CA GLU A 82 12.97 -6.27 -11.51
C GLU A 82 12.45 -4.86 -11.20
N PHE A 83 11.32 -4.48 -11.78
CA PHE A 83 10.70 -3.18 -11.55
C PHE A 83 10.30 -3.01 -10.06
N HIS A 84 9.71 -4.04 -9.48
CA HIS A 84 9.34 -4.04 -8.07
C HIS A 84 10.58 -3.95 -7.16
N GLN A 85 11.66 -4.67 -7.47
CA GLN A 85 12.91 -4.58 -6.71
C GLN A 85 13.50 -3.16 -6.75
N CYS A 86 13.49 -2.52 -7.91
CA CYS A 86 13.92 -1.13 -8.07
C CYS A 86 13.04 -0.18 -7.24
N PHE A 87 11.71 -0.39 -7.26
CA PHE A 87 10.77 0.36 -6.44
C PHE A 87 11.07 0.23 -4.94
N ILE A 88 11.24 -0.99 -4.44
CA ILE A 88 11.58 -1.24 -3.02
C ILE A 88 12.90 -0.56 -2.65
N ASN A 89 13.94 -0.68 -3.49
CA ASN A 89 15.23 -0.05 -3.25
C ASN A 89 15.12 1.49 -3.20
N TRP A 90 14.29 2.06 -4.08
CA TRP A 90 14.00 3.49 -4.06
C TRP A 90 13.26 3.89 -2.78
N VAL A 91 12.20 3.19 -2.40
CA VAL A 91 11.43 3.49 -1.18
C VAL A 91 12.28 3.38 0.08
N LYS A 92 13.21 2.41 0.15
CA LYS A 92 14.18 2.32 1.27
C LYS A 92 15.05 3.58 1.41
N SER A 93 15.29 4.32 0.32
CA SER A 93 16.01 5.59 0.39
C SER A 93 15.15 6.76 0.88
N LEU A 94 13.81 6.62 0.80
CA LEU A 94 12.86 7.66 1.23
C LEU A 94 12.47 7.54 2.70
N SER A 95 12.33 6.30 3.18
CA SER A 95 11.80 6.00 4.50
C SER A 95 12.91 5.47 5.42
N LYS A 96 13.10 6.12 6.56
CA LYS A 96 13.87 5.50 7.66
C LYS A 96 12.91 4.54 8.37
N SER A 97 13.19 3.24 8.33
CA SER A 97 12.51 2.29 9.19
C SER A 97 12.81 2.68 10.64
N THR A 98 11.79 3.10 11.36
CA THR A 98 11.89 3.39 12.79
C THR A 98 11.27 2.22 13.56
N GLY A 99 11.98 1.65 14.51
CA GLY A 99 11.44 0.58 15.37
C GLY A 99 10.08 0.99 15.95
N GLY A 100 9.11 0.07 15.92
CA GLY A 100 7.73 0.32 16.38
C GLY A 100 6.80 0.89 15.33
N GLU A 101 7.25 1.12 14.09
CA GLU A 101 6.40 1.57 13.00
C GLU A 101 5.34 0.52 12.64
N LEU A 102 4.09 0.97 12.42
CA LEU A 102 3.03 0.10 11.91
C LEU A 102 3.06 0.07 10.37
N ILE A 103 3.22 -1.14 9.84
CA ILE A 103 3.07 -1.45 8.41
C ILE A 103 1.74 -2.17 8.22
N ALA A 104 0.78 -1.51 7.56
CA ALA A 104 -0.50 -2.10 7.21
C ALA A 104 -0.37 -2.87 5.88
N MET A 105 -0.68 -4.17 5.89
CA MET A 105 -0.76 -4.98 4.68
C MET A 105 -2.21 -5.26 4.34
N ASP A 106 -2.60 -4.93 3.11
CA ASP A 106 -3.98 -5.08 2.65
C ASP A 106 -4.05 -5.31 1.15
N GLY A 107 -5.08 -6.04 0.72
CA GLY A 107 -5.33 -6.39 -0.67
C GLY A 107 -6.20 -5.38 -1.39
N LYS A 108 -5.90 -5.10 -2.66
CA LYS A 108 -6.70 -4.25 -3.52
C LYS A 108 -6.87 -4.87 -4.90
N THR A 109 -8.11 -4.94 -5.37
CA THR A 109 -8.44 -5.38 -6.74
C THR A 109 -8.57 -4.16 -7.65
N SER A 110 -7.77 -4.08 -8.71
CA SER A 110 -7.93 -3.08 -9.79
C SER A 110 -9.01 -3.54 -10.75
N ARG A 111 -10.27 -3.15 -10.50
CA ARG A 111 -11.47 -3.71 -11.15
C ARG A 111 -11.46 -3.56 -12.67
N GLY A 112 -10.99 -2.43 -13.23
CA GLY A 112 -10.93 -2.18 -14.66
C GLY A 112 -9.96 -3.08 -15.45
N SER A 113 -9.06 -3.79 -14.77
CA SER A 113 -8.06 -4.64 -15.41
C SER A 113 -8.60 -6.00 -15.89
N TYR A 114 -9.88 -6.34 -15.64
CA TYR A 114 -10.50 -7.56 -16.14
C TYR A 114 -10.60 -7.54 -17.68
N ASP A 115 -10.52 -8.72 -18.32
CA ASP A 115 -10.73 -8.88 -19.76
C ASP A 115 -11.73 -10.01 -20.00
N THR A 116 -12.96 -9.65 -20.35
CA THR A 116 -14.05 -10.62 -20.61
C THR A 116 -13.77 -11.49 -21.83
N TYR A 117 -13.14 -10.93 -22.87
CA TYR A 117 -12.82 -11.68 -24.08
C TYR A 117 -11.78 -12.78 -23.83
N LYS A 118 -10.76 -12.48 -23.04
CA LYS A 118 -9.70 -13.43 -22.64
C LYS A 118 -10.03 -14.21 -21.38
N LYS A 119 -11.20 -13.99 -20.76
CA LYS A 119 -11.58 -14.53 -19.45
C LYS A 119 -10.52 -14.28 -18.36
N GLN A 120 -9.84 -13.12 -18.45
CA GLN A 120 -8.84 -12.72 -17.48
C GLN A 120 -9.51 -12.02 -16.30
N LEU A 121 -9.24 -12.50 -15.08
CA LEU A 121 -9.70 -11.86 -13.86
C LEU A 121 -9.01 -10.52 -13.65
N PRO A 122 -9.63 -9.58 -12.91
CA PRO A 122 -8.96 -8.34 -12.53
C PRO A 122 -7.74 -8.64 -11.66
N ILE A 123 -6.68 -7.86 -11.86
CA ILE A 123 -5.46 -8.01 -11.04
C ILE A 123 -5.78 -7.68 -9.58
N HIS A 124 -5.33 -8.54 -8.69
CA HIS A 124 -5.38 -8.35 -7.25
C HIS A 124 -3.97 -8.17 -6.70
N LEU A 125 -3.75 -7.10 -5.95
CA LEU A 125 -2.45 -6.70 -5.42
C LEU A 125 -2.52 -6.60 -3.91
N VAL A 126 -1.64 -7.28 -3.19
CA VAL A 126 -1.39 -7.01 -1.78
C VAL A 126 -0.37 -5.88 -1.68
N ASN A 127 -0.65 -4.90 -0.86
CA ASN A 127 0.16 -3.70 -0.66
C ASN A 127 0.68 -3.64 0.78
N ALA A 128 1.87 -3.10 0.97
CA ALA A 128 2.42 -2.74 2.27
C ALA A 128 2.48 -1.22 2.39
N TRP A 129 1.84 -0.66 3.40
CA TRP A 129 1.72 0.77 3.67
C TRP A 129 2.39 1.14 4.98
N SER A 130 3.35 2.04 4.95
CA SER A 130 3.94 2.68 6.13
C SER A 130 2.98 3.71 6.68
N THR A 131 2.47 3.51 7.89
CA THR A 131 1.54 4.47 8.51
C THR A 131 2.25 5.72 9.02
N LEU A 132 3.52 5.61 9.40
CA LEU A 132 4.34 6.70 9.89
C LEU A 132 4.82 7.61 8.75
N ASN A 133 5.40 7.00 7.70
CA ASN A 133 5.95 7.76 6.57
C ASN A 133 4.88 8.14 5.54
N GLY A 134 3.69 7.52 5.58
CA GLY A 134 2.62 7.76 4.64
C GLY A 134 2.94 7.34 3.20
N VAL A 135 3.71 6.28 3.01
CA VAL A 135 4.16 5.79 1.70
C VAL A 135 3.90 4.31 1.50
N VAL A 136 3.76 3.89 0.25
CA VAL A 136 3.71 2.48 -0.15
C VAL A 136 5.13 1.92 -0.12
N LEU A 137 5.34 0.85 0.66
CA LEU A 137 6.64 0.17 0.78
C LEU A 137 6.84 -0.89 -0.31
N GLY A 138 5.77 -1.50 -0.79
CA GLY A 138 5.81 -2.54 -1.80
C GLY A 138 4.42 -3.03 -2.16
N GLN A 139 4.35 -3.82 -3.22
CA GLN A 139 3.15 -4.55 -3.63
C GLN A 139 3.53 -5.96 -4.07
N TYR A 140 2.58 -6.89 -4.06
CA TYR A 140 2.75 -8.22 -4.66
C TYR A 140 1.47 -8.65 -5.36
N LYS A 141 1.59 -9.12 -6.60
CA LYS A 141 0.45 -9.63 -7.35
C LYS A 141 0.04 -11.00 -6.82
N VAL A 142 -1.25 -11.15 -6.53
CA VAL A 142 -1.85 -12.44 -6.21
C VAL A 142 -1.96 -13.25 -7.51
N ASP A 143 -1.49 -14.49 -7.50
CA ASP A 143 -1.58 -15.36 -8.65
C ASP A 143 -3.05 -15.75 -8.93
N ASP A 144 -3.45 -15.89 -10.20
CA ASP A 144 -4.84 -16.10 -10.63
C ASP A 144 -5.56 -17.30 -9.97
N LYS A 145 -4.81 -18.30 -9.51
CA LYS A 145 -5.34 -19.51 -8.84
C LYS A 145 -5.08 -19.51 -7.33
N SER A 146 -4.83 -18.36 -6.76
CA SER A 146 -4.38 -18.17 -5.37
C SER A 146 -5.18 -17.06 -4.68
N ASN A 147 -4.81 -16.76 -3.46
CA ASN A 147 -5.38 -15.69 -2.65
C ASN A 147 -4.28 -14.90 -1.93
N GLU A 148 -4.66 -13.90 -1.16
CA GLU A 148 -3.75 -13.05 -0.40
C GLU A 148 -2.85 -13.84 0.57
N ILE A 149 -3.33 -14.96 1.12
CA ILE A 149 -2.58 -15.82 2.07
C ILE A 149 -1.23 -16.25 1.49
N THR A 150 -1.17 -16.48 0.17
CA THR A 150 0.08 -16.87 -0.49
C THR A 150 0.94 -15.69 -0.96
N ALA A 151 0.36 -14.52 -1.14
CA ALA A 151 1.04 -13.31 -1.56
C ALA A 151 1.69 -12.56 -0.39
N LEU A 152 1.03 -12.53 0.77
CA LEU A 152 1.50 -11.86 1.99
C LEU A 152 2.90 -12.33 2.43
N PRO A 153 3.20 -13.65 2.52
CA PRO A 153 4.53 -14.15 2.84
C PRO A 153 5.61 -13.68 1.88
N LYS A 154 5.28 -13.64 0.58
CA LYS A 154 6.21 -13.21 -0.47
C LYS A 154 6.50 -11.71 -0.37
N LEU A 155 5.46 -10.89 -0.17
CA LEU A 155 5.64 -9.46 0.04
C LEU A 155 6.47 -9.19 1.31
N LEU A 156 6.15 -9.85 2.42
CA LEU A 156 6.86 -9.71 3.69
C LEU A 156 8.37 -10.01 3.54
N SER A 157 8.72 -11.08 2.81
CA SER A 157 10.13 -11.46 2.59
C SER A 157 10.95 -10.44 1.76
N MET A 158 10.29 -9.53 1.03
CA MET A 158 10.95 -8.50 0.23
C MET A 158 11.19 -7.19 1.01
N LEU A 159 10.53 -7.02 2.15
CA LEU A 159 10.57 -5.80 2.95
C LEU A 159 11.56 -5.94 4.13
N GLN A 160 12.09 -4.80 4.58
CA GLN A 160 12.82 -4.72 5.84
C GLN A 160 11.82 -4.36 6.94
N VAL A 161 11.44 -5.35 7.74
CA VAL A 161 10.37 -5.21 8.75
C VAL A 161 10.86 -5.41 10.18
N GLU A 162 12.16 -5.63 10.39
CA GLU A 162 12.76 -5.82 11.73
C GLU A 162 12.39 -4.65 12.65
N GLY A 163 11.82 -4.96 13.82
CA GLY A 163 11.36 -3.99 14.81
C GLY A 163 10.05 -3.28 14.46
N CYS A 164 9.42 -3.58 13.31
CA CYS A 164 8.12 -3.02 12.93
C CYS A 164 6.96 -3.84 13.49
N ILE A 165 5.75 -3.27 13.41
CA ILE A 165 4.49 -3.95 13.73
C ILE A 165 3.75 -4.18 12.40
N ILE A 166 3.46 -5.43 12.08
CA ILE A 166 2.72 -5.80 10.86
C ILE A 166 1.26 -5.98 11.23
N SER A 167 0.38 -5.20 10.59
CA SER A 167 -1.06 -5.37 10.75
C SER A 167 -1.70 -5.89 9.46
N ILE A 168 -2.54 -6.92 9.60
CA ILE A 168 -3.18 -7.60 8.47
C ILE A 168 -4.66 -7.85 8.82
N ASP A 169 -5.50 -7.83 7.79
CA ASP A 169 -6.92 -8.17 7.91
C ASP A 169 -7.14 -9.66 8.26
N ALA A 170 -8.40 -10.07 8.41
CA ALA A 170 -8.72 -11.42 8.84
C ALA A 170 -8.31 -12.52 7.84
N MET A 171 -8.20 -12.22 6.54
CA MET A 171 -7.76 -13.22 5.57
C MET A 171 -6.31 -13.62 5.82
N GLY A 172 -5.47 -12.67 6.19
CA GLY A 172 -4.06 -12.90 6.54
C GLY A 172 -3.82 -13.39 7.97
N CYS A 173 -4.87 -13.60 8.78
CA CYS A 173 -4.75 -14.20 10.12
C CYS A 173 -4.51 -15.71 9.97
N GLN A 174 -3.22 -16.07 9.78
CA GLN A 174 -2.74 -17.44 9.57
C GLN A 174 -1.52 -17.72 10.44
N LYS A 175 -1.42 -18.96 10.98
CA LYS A 175 -0.34 -19.37 11.89
C LYS A 175 1.05 -19.21 11.27
N GLU A 176 1.17 -19.58 9.99
CA GLU A 176 2.40 -19.51 9.22
C GLU A 176 2.83 -18.05 8.97
N ILE A 177 1.87 -17.14 8.74
CA ILE A 177 2.14 -15.72 8.56
C ILE A 177 2.59 -15.09 9.88
N ALA A 178 1.92 -15.41 11.00
CA ALA A 178 2.33 -14.96 12.32
C ALA A 178 3.76 -15.41 12.64
N LYS A 179 4.07 -16.70 12.37
CA LYS A 179 5.42 -17.23 12.54
C LYS A 179 6.45 -16.48 11.69
N GLN A 180 6.16 -16.27 10.40
CA GLN A 180 7.10 -15.57 9.50
C GLN A 180 7.37 -14.12 9.95
N ILE A 181 6.35 -13.43 10.48
CA ILE A 181 6.52 -12.06 11.02
C ILE A 181 7.49 -12.10 12.21
N ILE A 182 7.31 -13.03 13.13
CA ILE A 182 8.21 -13.18 14.29
C ILE A 182 9.61 -13.61 13.87
N ASP A 183 9.74 -14.55 12.93
CA ASP A 183 11.04 -14.97 12.38
C ASP A 183 11.78 -13.80 11.69
N ALA A 184 11.04 -12.80 11.16
CA ALA A 184 11.58 -11.57 10.60
C ALA A 184 11.87 -10.49 11.68
N LYS A 185 11.79 -10.83 12.97
CA LYS A 185 11.96 -9.96 14.13
C LYS A 185 11.01 -8.75 14.15
N ALA A 186 9.81 -8.95 13.67
CA ALA A 186 8.71 -7.99 13.70
C ALA A 186 7.59 -8.50 14.61
N ASP A 187 6.70 -7.60 15.00
CA ASP A 187 5.50 -7.93 15.77
C ASP A 187 4.26 -7.94 14.87
N TYR A 188 3.18 -8.56 15.33
CA TYR A 188 1.94 -8.60 14.57
C TYR A 188 0.73 -8.10 15.32
N ILE A 189 -0.25 -7.58 14.56
CA ILE A 189 -1.65 -7.36 14.95
C ILE A 189 -2.51 -7.94 13.83
N LEU A 190 -3.17 -9.08 14.07
CA LEU A 190 -3.97 -9.79 13.07
C LEU A 190 -5.45 -9.74 13.45
N ALA A 191 -6.31 -9.36 12.50
CA ALA A 191 -7.75 -9.36 12.73
C ALA A 191 -8.27 -10.80 12.77
N LEU A 192 -9.07 -11.12 13.79
CA LEU A 192 -9.60 -12.46 14.06
C LEU A 192 -11.06 -12.55 13.65
N LYS A 193 -11.38 -13.47 12.76
CA LYS A 193 -12.74 -13.76 12.29
C LYS A 193 -12.97 -15.27 12.14
N GLY A 194 -14.12 -15.64 11.59
CA GLY A 194 -14.55 -17.03 11.43
C GLY A 194 -13.66 -17.98 10.63
N ASN A 195 -12.63 -17.46 9.92
CA ASN A 195 -11.60 -18.28 9.30
C ASN A 195 -10.69 -18.97 10.34
N GLN A 196 -10.64 -18.45 11.57
CA GLN A 196 -10.00 -19.06 12.75
C GLN A 196 -11.06 -19.29 13.84
N LYS A 197 -12.05 -20.13 13.52
CA LYS A 197 -13.28 -20.27 14.30
C LYS A 197 -13.01 -20.62 15.77
N THR A 198 -12.20 -21.64 16.04
CA THR A 198 -11.90 -22.09 17.41
C THR A 198 -11.24 -20.98 18.23
N LEU A 199 -10.21 -20.34 17.68
CA LEU A 199 -9.54 -19.23 18.36
C LEU A 199 -10.49 -18.05 18.61
N GLN A 200 -11.39 -17.77 17.66
CA GLN A 200 -12.38 -16.71 17.83
C GLN A 200 -13.39 -17.03 18.94
N GLU A 201 -13.90 -18.26 19.00
CA GLU A 201 -14.83 -18.71 20.04
C GLU A 201 -14.17 -18.65 21.43
N GLU A 202 -12.93 -19.13 21.55
CA GLU A 202 -12.15 -19.03 22.79
C GLU A 202 -11.90 -17.57 23.19
N ALA A 203 -11.56 -16.69 22.23
CA ALA A 203 -11.37 -15.26 22.49
C ALA A 203 -12.67 -14.60 23.00
N VAL A 204 -13.83 -14.89 22.40
CA VAL A 204 -15.13 -14.39 22.86
C VAL A 204 -15.42 -14.85 24.29
N HIS A 205 -15.19 -16.15 24.57
CA HIS A 205 -15.36 -16.72 25.89
C HIS A 205 -14.45 -16.08 26.95
N LEU A 206 -13.17 -15.83 26.57
CA LEU A 206 -12.19 -15.17 27.43
C LEU A 206 -12.67 -13.77 27.88
N PHE A 207 -13.21 -12.96 26.96
CA PHE A 207 -13.77 -11.63 27.29
C PHE A 207 -15.01 -11.67 28.18
N THR A 208 -15.75 -12.79 28.21
CA THR A 208 -16.93 -12.94 29.02
C THR A 208 -16.57 -13.21 30.50
N HIS A 209 -15.42 -13.85 30.75
CA HIS A 209 -15.02 -14.32 32.07
C HIS A 209 -13.85 -13.56 32.71
N ALA A 210 -13.17 -12.74 31.93
CA ALA A 210 -12.00 -12.00 32.41
C ALA A 210 -12.40 -10.86 33.36
N SER A 211 -11.74 -10.79 34.53
CA SER A 211 -11.77 -9.67 35.46
C SER A 211 -10.56 -8.76 35.28
N GLY A 212 -10.67 -7.46 35.61
CA GLY A 212 -9.51 -6.54 35.57
C GLY A 212 -9.08 -6.13 34.16
N GLN A 213 -10.02 -5.85 33.29
CA GLN A 213 -9.76 -5.51 31.89
C GLN A 213 -9.08 -4.15 31.74
N ASN A 214 -7.99 -4.09 30.93
CA ASN A 214 -7.39 -2.84 30.48
C ASN A 214 -8.24 -2.28 29.34
N THR A 215 -8.85 -1.11 29.52
CA THR A 215 -9.79 -0.51 28.56
C THR A 215 -9.41 0.93 28.20
N ASP A 216 -9.70 1.32 26.96
CA ASP A 216 -9.59 2.69 26.45
C ASP A 216 -10.79 3.00 25.59
N GLU A 217 -11.32 4.23 25.68
CA GLU A 217 -12.48 4.66 24.90
C GLU A 217 -12.19 6.00 24.24
N ILE A 218 -12.48 6.09 22.96
CA ILE A 218 -12.34 7.31 22.15
C ILE A 218 -13.70 7.63 21.54
N VAL A 219 -14.13 8.91 21.70
CA VAL A 219 -15.34 9.43 21.09
C VAL A 219 -14.97 10.53 20.09
N GLU A 220 -15.36 10.33 18.84
CA GLU A 220 -15.14 11.28 17.74
C GLU A 220 -16.49 11.84 17.26
N LYS A 221 -16.55 13.15 17.03
CA LYS A 221 -17.73 13.82 16.48
C LYS A 221 -17.36 14.46 15.14
N ASN A 222 -18.01 14.09 14.07
CA ASN A 222 -17.71 14.62 12.74
C ASN A 222 -18.99 14.69 11.88
N GLY A 223 -19.37 15.89 11.44
CA GLY A 223 -20.45 16.12 10.49
C GLY A 223 -21.80 15.48 10.89
N GLY A 224 -22.22 15.61 12.17
CA GLY A 224 -23.47 15.03 12.67
C GLY A 224 -23.40 13.52 12.95
N ARG A 225 -22.21 12.93 12.88
CA ARG A 225 -21.92 11.54 13.24
C ARG A 225 -21.12 11.50 14.53
N ILE A 226 -21.51 10.60 15.45
CA ILE A 226 -20.73 10.27 16.64
C ILE A 226 -20.22 8.85 16.48
N GLU A 227 -18.92 8.67 16.63
CA GLU A 227 -18.27 7.38 16.64
C GLU A 227 -17.59 7.16 17.98
N THR A 228 -18.03 6.13 18.69
CA THR A 228 -17.41 5.67 19.94
C THR A 228 -16.66 4.39 19.65
N ARG A 229 -15.39 4.35 20.02
CA ARG A 229 -14.56 3.15 19.90
C ARG A 229 -13.99 2.79 21.25
N LYS A 230 -14.37 1.61 21.74
CA LYS A 230 -13.86 1.03 22.98
C LYS A 230 -12.92 -0.11 22.65
N CYS A 231 -11.71 -0.04 23.16
CA CYS A 231 -10.70 -1.09 23.09
C CYS A 231 -10.60 -1.77 24.44
N THR A 232 -10.58 -3.09 24.44
CA THR A 232 -10.34 -3.91 25.64
C THR A 232 -9.22 -4.89 25.34
N VAL A 233 -8.22 -5.01 26.21
CA VAL A 233 -7.05 -5.88 26.03
C VAL A 233 -6.97 -6.90 27.15
N LEU A 234 -6.68 -8.15 26.79
CA LEU A 234 -6.39 -9.23 27.70
C LEU A 234 -5.02 -9.82 27.39
N THR A 235 -4.20 -9.96 28.41
CA THR A 235 -2.85 -10.55 28.36
C THR A 235 -2.73 -11.83 29.18
N GLU A 236 -3.66 -12.07 30.09
CA GLU A 236 -3.79 -13.35 30.79
C GLU A 236 -4.58 -14.34 29.91
N LEU A 237 -3.86 -15.15 29.15
CA LEU A 237 -4.42 -16.03 28.11
C LEU A 237 -4.48 -17.49 28.54
N ASN A 238 -4.58 -17.78 29.83
CA ASN A 238 -4.55 -19.15 30.38
C ASN A 238 -5.75 -20.01 29.96
N LEU A 239 -6.88 -19.37 29.59
CA LEU A 239 -8.09 -20.02 29.09
C LEU A 239 -8.15 -20.11 27.56
N LEU A 240 -7.05 -19.79 26.87
CA LEU A 240 -6.96 -19.81 25.42
C LEU A 240 -6.11 -21.03 25.00
N ASP A 241 -6.76 -22.17 24.75
CA ASP A 241 -6.07 -23.43 24.40
C ASP A 241 -5.34 -23.33 23.06
N GLU A 242 -5.89 -22.58 22.10
CA GLU A 242 -5.28 -22.31 20.79
C GLU A 242 -3.99 -21.48 20.88
N ARG A 243 -3.71 -20.80 21.99
CA ARG A 243 -2.50 -19.98 22.17
C ARG A 243 -1.22 -20.72 21.79
N LYS A 244 -1.09 -21.98 22.16
CA LYS A 244 0.09 -22.84 21.88
C LYS A 244 0.39 -23.03 20.39
N ASN A 245 -0.61 -22.80 19.55
CA ASN A 245 -0.52 -22.95 18.09
C ASN A 245 -0.11 -21.67 17.39
N TRP A 246 0.03 -20.55 18.12
CA TRP A 246 0.36 -19.23 17.57
C TRP A 246 1.68 -18.72 18.15
N THR A 247 2.64 -18.45 17.28
CA THR A 247 3.97 -17.97 17.71
C THR A 247 3.84 -16.62 18.39
N ASP A 248 4.34 -16.54 19.64
CA ASP A 248 4.36 -15.33 20.46
C ASP A 248 2.99 -14.63 20.64
N LEU A 249 1.90 -15.38 20.74
CA LEU A 249 0.61 -14.80 21.04
C LEU A 249 0.56 -14.33 22.50
N ASN A 250 0.58 -13.00 22.71
CA ASN A 250 0.67 -12.36 24.02
C ASN A 250 -0.55 -11.50 24.40
N SER A 251 -1.36 -11.11 23.42
CA SER A 251 -2.55 -10.31 23.68
C SER A 251 -3.71 -10.71 22.77
N VAL A 252 -4.92 -10.67 23.32
CA VAL A 252 -6.18 -10.69 22.58
C VAL A 252 -6.89 -9.35 22.81
N ILE A 253 -7.32 -8.72 21.72
CA ILE A 253 -7.89 -7.38 21.73
C ILE A 253 -9.32 -7.44 21.19
N ARG A 254 -10.25 -6.76 21.89
CA ARG A 254 -11.61 -6.53 21.42
C ARG A 254 -11.81 -5.05 21.15
N ILE A 255 -12.29 -4.71 19.95
CA ILE A 255 -12.71 -3.37 19.57
C ILE A 255 -14.23 -3.38 19.39
N GLU A 256 -14.92 -2.56 20.16
CA GLU A 256 -16.35 -2.29 20.06
C GLU A 256 -16.51 -0.89 19.44
N SER A 257 -17.03 -0.83 18.22
CA SER A 257 -17.25 0.42 17.50
C SER A 257 -18.73 0.71 17.42
N THR A 258 -19.16 1.83 17.97
CA THR A 258 -20.54 2.31 17.91
C THR A 258 -20.59 3.56 17.05
N ARG A 259 -21.49 3.56 16.07
CA ARG A 259 -21.73 4.68 15.16
C ARG A 259 -23.16 5.16 15.31
N GLU A 260 -23.31 6.44 15.61
CA GLU A 260 -24.60 7.11 15.75
C GLU A 260 -24.72 8.20 14.67
N VAL A 261 -25.75 8.10 13.84
CA VAL A 261 -26.06 9.07 12.79
C VAL A 261 -27.56 9.34 12.85
N ALA A 262 -27.96 10.57 13.19
CA ALA A 262 -29.33 10.91 13.55
C ALA A 262 -29.87 9.92 14.60
N ASP A 263 -31.01 9.25 14.34
CA ASP A 263 -31.66 8.32 15.27
C ASP A 263 -31.19 6.86 15.10
N LYS A 264 -30.17 6.62 14.25
CA LYS A 264 -29.67 5.25 14.00
C LYS A 264 -28.35 5.02 14.75
N LYS A 265 -28.36 3.96 15.56
CA LYS A 265 -27.19 3.46 16.28
C LYS A 265 -26.83 2.07 15.76
N THR A 266 -25.58 1.89 15.36
CA THR A 266 -25.04 0.59 14.95
C THR A 266 -23.81 0.29 15.78
N THR A 267 -23.68 -0.97 16.24
CA THR A 267 -22.49 -1.43 16.99
C THR A 267 -21.89 -2.63 16.28
N GLU A 268 -20.58 -2.63 16.16
CA GLU A 268 -19.79 -3.72 15.59
C GLU A 268 -18.70 -4.09 16.57
N THR A 269 -18.50 -5.40 16.77
CA THR A 269 -17.42 -5.95 17.61
C THR A 269 -16.42 -6.68 16.72
N ARG A 270 -15.13 -6.36 16.88
CA ARG A 270 -14.01 -7.00 16.18
C ARG A 270 -12.98 -7.49 17.17
N TYR A 271 -12.37 -8.62 16.85
CA TYR A 271 -11.32 -9.24 17.67
C TYR A 271 -10.00 -9.22 16.91
N TYR A 272 -8.90 -9.14 17.65
CA TYR A 272 -7.55 -9.16 17.12
C TYR A 272 -6.66 -9.98 18.04
N ILE A 273 -5.60 -10.55 17.48
CA ILE A 273 -4.51 -11.20 18.19
C ILE A 273 -3.21 -10.46 17.93
N SER A 274 -2.30 -10.49 18.92
CA SER A 274 -1.02 -9.78 18.80
C SER A 274 0.11 -10.47 19.57
N SER A 275 1.32 -10.35 19.04
CA SER A 275 2.57 -10.68 19.74
C SER A 275 2.98 -9.65 20.80
N LEU A 276 2.43 -8.44 20.70
CA LEU A 276 2.75 -7.33 21.59
C LEU A 276 2.03 -7.44 22.93
N THR A 277 2.64 -6.88 23.97
CA THR A 277 2.02 -6.58 25.27
C THR A 277 1.97 -5.07 25.42
N LYS A 278 0.82 -4.46 25.10
CA LYS A 278 0.59 -3.02 25.11
C LYS A 278 -0.70 -2.65 25.84
N THR A 279 -0.84 -1.36 26.18
CA THR A 279 -2.07 -0.82 26.77
C THR A 279 -3.22 -0.78 25.76
N ALA A 280 -4.47 -0.76 26.25
CA ALA A 280 -5.64 -0.60 25.39
C ALA A 280 -5.59 0.69 24.55
N LYS A 281 -5.04 1.76 25.10
CA LYS A 281 -4.85 3.03 24.38
C LYS A 281 -3.92 2.87 23.17
N GLU A 282 -2.78 2.20 23.36
CA GLU A 282 -1.83 1.97 22.26
C GLU A 282 -2.43 1.06 21.19
N PHE A 283 -3.09 -0.03 21.57
CA PHE A 283 -3.76 -0.92 20.61
C PHE A 283 -4.90 -0.21 19.87
N ASN A 284 -5.68 0.63 20.56
CA ASN A 284 -6.74 1.42 19.93
C ASN A 284 -6.18 2.33 18.83
N GLN A 285 -5.03 2.98 19.08
CA GLN A 285 -4.33 3.80 18.10
C GLN A 285 -3.75 2.98 16.94
N LEU A 286 -3.06 1.87 17.22
CA LEU A 286 -2.46 1.00 16.20
C LEU A 286 -3.51 0.41 15.28
N ILE A 287 -4.60 -0.13 15.83
CA ILE A 287 -5.71 -0.70 15.04
C ILE A 287 -6.42 0.38 14.22
N ARG A 288 -6.56 1.61 14.78
CA ARG A 288 -7.08 2.76 14.02
C ARG A 288 -6.16 3.11 12.85
N SER A 289 -4.84 3.06 13.07
CA SER A 289 -3.86 3.39 12.04
C SER A 289 -3.84 2.38 10.89
N HIS A 290 -4.16 1.10 11.14
CA HIS A 290 -4.31 0.12 10.06
C HIS A 290 -5.33 0.59 9.00
N TRP A 291 -6.47 1.14 9.43
CA TRP A 291 -7.52 1.61 8.52
C TRP A 291 -7.14 2.84 7.70
N GLN A 292 -5.98 3.46 7.99
CA GLN A 292 -5.46 4.53 7.14
C GLN A 292 -5.09 4.04 5.74
N VAL A 293 -4.78 2.75 5.56
CA VAL A 293 -4.52 2.17 4.23
C VAL A 293 -5.69 2.38 3.29
N GLU A 294 -6.92 2.22 3.77
CA GLU A 294 -8.13 2.46 2.98
C GLU A 294 -8.25 3.91 2.49
N ASN A 295 -8.06 4.88 3.38
CA ASN A 295 -8.24 6.30 3.07
C ASN A 295 -7.02 6.91 2.39
N ASN A 296 -5.82 6.52 2.79
CA ASN A 296 -4.58 7.15 2.35
C ASN A 296 -3.95 6.45 1.14
N LEU A 297 -4.28 5.18 0.89
CA LEU A 297 -3.81 4.45 -0.26
C LEU A 297 -4.96 4.10 -1.21
N HIS A 298 -5.90 3.22 -0.82
CA HIS A 298 -6.90 2.68 -1.74
C HIS A 298 -7.81 3.78 -2.32
N TRP A 299 -8.35 4.65 -1.48
CA TRP A 299 -9.17 5.77 -1.93
C TRP A 299 -8.40 6.72 -2.85
N GLN A 300 -7.12 7.00 -2.56
CA GLN A 300 -6.29 7.84 -3.43
C GLN A 300 -6.06 7.19 -4.80
N LEU A 301 -5.75 5.90 -4.82
CA LEU A 301 -5.57 5.16 -6.08
C LEU A 301 -6.84 5.19 -6.93
N ASP A 302 -8.02 5.06 -6.32
CA ASP A 302 -9.29 5.03 -7.05
C ASP A 302 -9.77 6.42 -7.48
N VAL A 303 -9.77 7.38 -6.57
CA VAL A 303 -10.36 8.70 -6.81
C VAL A 303 -9.37 9.63 -7.50
N THR A 304 -8.11 9.66 -7.04
CA THR A 304 -7.11 10.59 -7.56
C THR A 304 -6.39 10.06 -8.80
N PHE A 305 -6.14 8.75 -8.86
CA PHE A 305 -5.39 8.12 -9.96
C PHE A 305 -6.26 7.27 -10.88
N SER A 306 -7.57 7.13 -10.61
CA SER A 306 -8.52 6.38 -11.42
C SER A 306 -8.11 4.92 -11.67
N GLU A 307 -7.47 4.26 -10.67
CA GLU A 307 -6.93 2.90 -10.84
C GLU A 307 -8.02 1.90 -11.18
N ASP A 308 -9.20 1.97 -10.56
CA ASP A 308 -10.33 1.08 -10.82
C ASP A 308 -10.95 1.27 -12.21
N ALA A 309 -10.77 2.43 -12.84
CA ALA A 309 -11.21 2.71 -14.21
C ALA A 309 -10.17 2.29 -15.27
N SER A 310 -8.93 1.97 -14.86
CA SER A 310 -7.83 1.67 -15.76
C SER A 310 -8.06 0.37 -16.54
N ARG A 311 -8.00 0.45 -17.86
CA ARG A 311 -8.19 -0.69 -18.79
C ARG A 311 -6.86 -1.27 -19.31
N LYS A 312 -5.79 -1.12 -18.60
CA LYS A 312 -4.49 -1.70 -18.94
C LYS A 312 -4.51 -3.21 -18.63
N ARG A 313 -4.66 -4.04 -19.66
CA ARG A 313 -4.97 -5.48 -19.54
C ARG A 313 -3.92 -6.40 -20.18
N LYS A 314 -3.06 -5.86 -21.06
CA LYS A 314 -2.10 -6.65 -21.82
C LYS A 314 -0.86 -6.96 -20.99
N GLY A 315 -0.47 -8.24 -20.93
CA GLY A 315 0.77 -8.69 -20.31
C GLY A 315 0.96 -8.14 -18.89
N ASN A 316 2.10 -7.52 -18.64
CA ASN A 316 2.43 -6.95 -17.33
C ASN A 316 1.94 -5.51 -17.12
N SER A 317 1.14 -4.95 -18.05
CA SER A 317 0.80 -3.52 -18.02
C SER A 317 0.09 -3.07 -16.75
N SER A 318 -0.87 -3.85 -16.24
CA SER A 318 -1.60 -3.51 -15.00
C SER A 318 -0.67 -3.45 -13.80
N GLU A 319 0.18 -4.45 -13.63
CA GLU A 319 1.10 -4.57 -12.50
C GLU A 319 2.17 -3.48 -12.55
N ASN A 320 2.80 -3.28 -13.72
CA ASN A 320 3.85 -2.28 -13.91
C ASN A 320 3.30 -0.86 -13.80
N PHE A 321 2.12 -0.59 -14.36
CA PHE A 321 1.51 0.75 -14.26
C PHE A 321 1.07 1.07 -12.83
N SER A 322 0.63 0.08 -12.07
CA SER A 322 0.35 0.24 -10.64
C SER A 322 1.61 0.66 -9.85
N LEU A 323 2.80 0.13 -10.20
CA LEU A 323 4.06 0.59 -9.60
C LEU A 323 4.39 2.05 -9.99
N ILE A 324 4.19 2.43 -11.25
CA ILE A 324 4.35 3.83 -11.68
C ILE A 324 3.43 4.75 -10.88
N THR A 325 2.15 4.36 -10.73
CA THR A 325 1.16 5.13 -9.97
C THR A 325 1.55 5.27 -8.50
N LYS A 326 2.01 4.19 -7.86
CA LYS A 326 2.46 4.20 -6.46
C LYS A 326 3.75 4.99 -6.27
N THR A 327 4.65 4.96 -7.25
CA THR A 327 5.82 5.84 -7.27
C THR A 327 5.39 7.31 -7.28
N ALA A 328 4.48 7.68 -8.18
CA ALA A 328 3.93 9.04 -8.24
C ALA A 328 3.21 9.44 -6.95
N LEU A 329 2.42 8.53 -6.35
CA LEU A 329 1.75 8.76 -5.07
C LEU A 329 2.76 9.01 -3.95
N ASN A 330 3.82 8.21 -3.85
CA ASN A 330 4.86 8.39 -2.83
C ASN A 330 5.55 9.75 -2.96
N PHE A 331 5.91 10.20 -4.17
CA PHE A 331 6.45 11.53 -4.41
C PHE A 331 5.53 12.66 -3.92
N LEU A 332 4.24 12.56 -4.22
CA LEU A 332 3.24 13.55 -3.81
C LEU A 332 3.01 13.54 -2.30
N LYS A 333 3.15 12.38 -1.65
CA LYS A 333 3.00 12.21 -0.19
C LYS A 333 4.21 12.75 0.57
N THR A 334 5.42 12.49 0.09
CA THR A 334 6.66 12.96 0.73
C THR A 334 6.85 14.47 0.60
N ASN A 335 6.26 15.10 -0.41
CA ASN A 335 6.26 16.55 -0.53
C ASN A 335 5.30 17.18 0.50
N THR A 336 5.86 17.85 1.49
CA THR A 336 5.13 18.57 2.57
C THR A 336 5.21 20.09 2.44
N SER A 337 5.68 20.61 1.28
CA SER A 337 5.88 22.04 1.05
C SER A 337 4.57 22.86 1.12
N ASP A 338 3.43 22.21 0.90
CA ASP A 338 2.10 22.78 1.06
C ASP A 338 1.09 21.78 1.64
N LYS A 339 -0.10 22.28 2.01
CA LYS A 339 -1.22 21.50 2.56
C LYS A 339 -2.31 21.20 1.52
N LEU A 340 -1.97 21.21 0.24
CA LEU A 340 -2.92 20.93 -0.83
C LEU A 340 -3.42 19.48 -0.79
N SER A 341 -4.64 19.25 -1.27
CA SER A 341 -5.14 17.91 -1.54
C SER A 341 -4.29 17.23 -2.62
N MET A 342 -4.29 15.90 -2.65
CA MET A 342 -3.51 15.13 -3.63
C MET A 342 -3.85 15.52 -5.09
N ALA A 343 -5.14 15.71 -5.38
CA ALA A 343 -5.58 16.18 -6.70
C ALA A 343 -5.03 17.57 -7.04
N ASN A 344 -5.06 18.50 -6.08
CA ASN A 344 -4.54 19.85 -6.27
C ASN A 344 -3.01 19.87 -6.41
N LYS A 345 -2.28 19.00 -5.70
CA LYS A 345 -0.83 18.85 -5.90
C LYS A 345 -0.51 18.40 -7.32
N ARG A 346 -1.24 17.41 -7.86
CA ARG A 346 -1.11 16.95 -9.24
C ARG A 346 -1.39 18.06 -10.25
N TYR A 347 -2.48 18.81 -10.04
CA TYR A 347 -2.85 19.94 -10.89
C TYR A 347 -1.79 21.04 -10.88
N LYS A 348 -1.30 21.42 -9.68
CA LYS A 348 -0.23 22.41 -9.52
C LYS A 348 1.07 21.95 -10.20
N ALA A 349 1.46 20.69 -10.01
CA ALA A 349 2.65 20.11 -10.64
C ALA A 349 2.59 20.13 -12.18
N ALA A 350 1.39 20.00 -12.77
CA ALA A 350 1.21 20.09 -14.21
C ALA A 350 1.43 21.53 -14.77
N LEU A 351 1.10 22.53 -13.97
CA LEU A 351 1.19 23.96 -14.34
C LEU A 351 2.53 24.61 -14.01
N ASP A 352 3.15 24.21 -12.89
CA ASP A 352 4.31 24.86 -12.29
C ASP A 352 5.50 23.88 -12.26
N GLU A 353 6.52 24.16 -13.10
CA GLU A 353 7.72 23.33 -13.23
C GLU A 353 8.62 23.42 -12.00
N GLU A 354 8.66 24.56 -11.31
CA GLU A 354 9.43 24.70 -10.07
C GLU A 354 8.81 23.85 -8.96
N TYR A 355 7.49 23.86 -8.85
CA TYR A 355 6.78 22.99 -7.91
C TYR A 355 6.97 21.51 -8.24
N LEU A 356 6.93 21.14 -9.52
CA LEU A 356 7.21 19.78 -9.96
C LEU A 356 8.63 19.35 -9.57
N MET A 357 9.63 20.22 -9.75
CA MET A 357 11.00 19.95 -9.32
C MET A 357 11.11 19.81 -7.80
N GLN A 358 10.35 20.59 -7.02
CA GLN A 358 10.29 20.43 -5.55
C GLN A 358 9.76 19.04 -5.17
N ILE A 359 8.71 18.54 -5.86
CA ILE A 359 8.18 17.19 -5.65
C ILE A 359 9.25 16.15 -5.96
N LEU A 360 9.92 16.24 -7.10
CA LEU A 360 10.94 15.28 -7.54
C LEU A 360 12.17 15.27 -6.60
N ASN A 361 12.52 16.43 -6.05
CA ASN A 361 13.66 16.58 -5.14
C ASN A 361 13.30 16.26 -3.67
N SER A 362 12.03 16.25 -3.27
CA SER A 362 11.62 15.93 -1.89
C SER A 362 11.95 14.50 -1.45
N SER A 363 12.34 13.65 -2.39
CA SER A 363 12.78 12.28 -2.15
C SER A 363 14.29 12.13 -1.93
N CYS A 364 15.05 13.22 -1.89
CA CYS A 364 16.51 13.23 -1.78
C CYS A 364 17.01 13.67 -0.38
N VAL A 365 16.16 13.60 0.68
CA VAL A 365 16.54 13.99 2.05
C VAL A 365 16.89 12.77 2.91
#